data_8e8643922cba032daac10b554dde86a2
#
_entry.id   8e8643922cba032daac10b554dde86a2
#
_cell.length_a   1.000
_cell.length_b   1.000
_cell.length_c   1.000
_cell.angle_alpha   90.00
_cell.angle_beta   90.00
_cell.angle_gamma   90.00
#
_symmetry.space_group_name_H-M   'P 1'
#
loop_
_entity.id
_entity.type
_entity.pdbx_description
1 polymer ?
#
loop_
_entity_poly.entity_id
_entity_poly.type
_entity_poly.pdbx_seq_one_letter_code
_entity_poly.pdbx_strand_id
1 'polypeptide(L)'
;MGELILVRHGQANSGAKTEEDYDRLSDLGHAQAKLLGAWMGAHEDPFDVTLCGTMRRHRETAAGMGVSPDTFDDRLNEMEYFALIRDMEVHHDVSPPKSPEDFAVHMPQTLAAWEQATINGSEPFATFESRILSALAEAAKPGKRVLCVTSGGVISMVMRAALGLSTHQMAHVLLPIYNSSLHKFRIRPDGTFLTAFNAIPHLDPPTLADHRTHL
;
A
#
# COMPACT_ATOMS: atom_id res chain seq x y z
N MET A 1 23.68 7.82 -0.28
CA MET A 1 22.65 6.88 -0.69
C MET A 1 21.34 7.35 -0.10
N GLY A 2 20.20 7.26 -0.84
CA GLY A 2 18.89 7.59 -0.31
C GLY A 2 18.17 6.34 0.20
N GLU A 3 17.11 6.53 0.97
CA GLU A 3 16.23 5.46 1.47
C GLU A 3 14.77 5.88 1.28
N LEU A 4 13.94 4.97 0.79
CA LEU A 4 12.49 5.11 0.76
C LEU A 4 11.89 4.01 1.62
N ILE A 5 11.07 4.40 2.59
CA ILE A 5 10.30 3.49 3.43
C ILE A 5 8.82 3.70 3.09
N LEU A 6 8.18 2.67 2.54
CA LEU A 6 6.75 2.64 2.34
C LEU A 6 6.09 1.94 3.53
N VAL A 7 5.01 2.51 4.03
CA VAL A 7 4.18 1.96 5.11
C VAL A 7 2.79 1.70 4.56
N ARG A 8 2.29 0.46 4.67
CA ARG A 8 0.87 0.20 4.44
C ARG A 8 0.06 0.74 5.62
N HIS A 9 -1.07 1.35 5.36
CA HIS A 9 -2.01 1.77 6.40
C HIS A 9 -2.39 0.63 7.35
N GLY A 10 -2.77 0.93 8.57
CA GLY A 10 -3.36 -0.01 9.53
C GLY A 10 -4.63 -0.66 8.98
N GLN A 11 -5.12 -1.71 9.65
CA GLN A 11 -6.33 -2.39 9.21
C GLN A 11 -7.49 -1.39 9.04
N ALA A 12 -8.08 -1.40 7.86
CA ALA A 12 -9.27 -0.63 7.55
C ALA A 12 -10.55 -1.33 8.06
N ASN A 13 -11.69 -0.69 7.88
CA ASN A 13 -13.00 -1.27 8.21
C ASN A 13 -13.34 -2.41 7.24
N SER A 14 -12.85 -3.61 7.51
CA SER A 14 -12.95 -4.78 6.62
C SER A 14 -14.38 -5.29 6.38
N GLY A 15 -15.37 -4.85 7.19
CA GLY A 15 -16.78 -5.16 6.98
C GLY A 15 -17.52 -4.21 6.04
N ALA A 16 -16.83 -3.22 5.47
CA ALA A 16 -17.40 -2.21 4.60
C ALA A 16 -17.83 -2.77 3.23
N LYS A 17 -18.87 -2.17 2.67
CA LYS A 17 -19.40 -2.50 1.33
C LYS A 17 -19.17 -1.38 0.31
N THR A 18 -18.62 -0.26 0.72
CA THR A 18 -18.31 0.92 -0.09
C THR A 18 -16.90 1.39 0.20
N GLU A 19 -16.27 2.08 -0.76
CA GLU A 19 -14.96 2.70 -0.54
C GLU A 19 -14.97 3.70 0.61
N GLU A 20 -16.03 4.51 0.73
CA GLU A 20 -16.16 5.52 1.78
C GLU A 20 -16.20 4.89 3.18
N ASP A 21 -16.97 3.81 3.36
CA ASP A 21 -17.02 3.08 4.64
C ASP A 21 -15.72 2.33 4.92
N TYR A 22 -15.04 1.85 3.88
CA TYR A 22 -13.75 1.20 3.99
C TYR A 22 -12.64 2.19 4.35
N ASP A 23 -12.73 3.44 3.90
CA ASP A 23 -11.67 4.46 4.07
C ASP A 23 -11.58 5.03 5.50
N ARG A 24 -11.49 4.14 6.49
CA ARG A 24 -11.18 4.48 7.90
C ARG A 24 -10.51 3.29 8.57
N LEU A 25 -9.68 3.55 9.57
CA LEU A 25 -9.09 2.49 10.37
C LEU A 25 -10.13 1.83 11.29
N SER A 26 -9.98 0.52 11.51
CA SER A 26 -10.58 -0.18 12.63
C SER A 26 -9.86 0.17 13.95
N ASP A 27 -10.43 -0.21 15.09
CA ASP A 27 -9.75 -0.06 16.38
C ASP A 27 -8.40 -0.81 16.39
N LEU A 28 -8.33 -1.97 15.73
CA LEU A 28 -7.10 -2.72 15.55
C LEU A 28 -6.11 -1.96 14.66
N GLY A 29 -6.58 -1.32 13.57
CA GLY A 29 -5.73 -0.49 12.71
C GLY A 29 -5.11 0.69 13.45
N HIS A 30 -5.86 1.34 14.33
CA HIS A 30 -5.33 2.38 15.22
C HIS A 30 -4.26 1.84 16.19
N ALA A 31 -4.49 0.65 16.76
CA ALA A 31 -3.50 -0.01 17.63
C ALA A 31 -2.22 -0.37 16.86
N GLN A 32 -2.34 -0.92 15.64
CA GLN A 32 -1.22 -1.24 14.76
C GLN A 32 -0.39 0.02 14.44
N ALA A 33 -1.06 1.13 14.07
CA ALA A 33 -0.38 2.39 13.76
C ALA A 33 0.41 2.93 14.96
N LYS A 34 -0.16 2.87 16.17
CA LYS A 34 0.50 3.29 17.41
C LYS A 34 1.72 2.43 17.73
N LEU A 35 1.63 1.12 17.59
CA LEU A 35 2.74 0.19 17.80
C LEU A 35 3.86 0.44 16.80
N LEU A 36 3.51 0.67 15.52
CA LEU A 36 4.48 1.00 14.48
C LEU A 36 5.20 2.31 14.78
N GLY A 37 4.48 3.36 15.16
CA GLY A 37 5.08 4.65 15.50
C GLY A 37 6.05 4.56 16.68
N ALA A 38 5.69 3.82 17.74
CA ALA A 38 6.56 3.57 18.88
C ALA A 38 7.83 2.81 18.47
N TRP A 39 7.70 1.78 17.63
CA TRP A 39 8.84 1.01 17.13
C TRP A 39 9.76 1.89 16.26
N MET A 40 9.18 2.63 15.32
CA MET A 40 9.97 3.52 14.44
C MET A 40 10.71 4.60 15.21
N GLY A 41 10.06 5.21 16.20
CA GLY A 41 10.70 6.23 17.06
C GLY A 41 11.88 5.70 17.88
N ALA A 42 11.92 4.38 18.14
CA ALA A 42 13.00 3.73 18.88
C ALA A 42 14.13 3.18 17.99
N HIS A 43 13.86 2.91 16.69
CA HIS A 43 14.76 2.12 15.85
C HIS A 43 15.12 2.78 14.50
N GLU A 44 14.41 3.84 14.10
CA GLU A 44 14.68 4.53 12.84
C GLU A 44 15.26 5.91 13.08
N ASP A 45 16.22 6.30 12.25
CA ASP A 45 16.69 7.68 12.22
C ASP A 45 15.61 8.63 11.66
N PRO A 46 15.69 9.93 11.95
CA PRO A 46 14.76 10.92 11.41
C PRO A 46 14.66 10.88 9.88
N PHE A 47 13.49 11.17 9.36
CA PHE A 47 13.24 11.32 7.91
C PHE A 47 13.47 12.75 7.46
N ASP A 48 14.01 12.90 6.25
CA ASP A 48 14.15 14.22 5.60
C ASP A 48 12.83 14.70 4.99
N VAL A 49 11.99 13.74 4.57
CA VAL A 49 10.69 13.99 3.93
C VAL A 49 9.69 12.93 4.36
N THR A 50 8.49 13.37 4.70
CA THR A 50 7.37 12.50 5.04
C THR A 50 6.19 12.75 4.12
N LEU A 51 5.76 11.72 3.39
CA LEU A 51 4.63 11.74 2.46
C LEU A 51 3.47 10.92 3.01
N CYS A 52 2.26 11.29 2.65
CA CYS A 52 1.07 10.53 2.98
C CYS A 52 0.05 10.63 1.84
N GLY A 53 -0.56 9.53 1.46
CA GLY A 53 -1.74 9.58 0.61
C GLY A 53 -2.87 10.36 1.28
N THR A 54 -3.81 10.87 0.48
CA THR A 54 -4.88 11.75 0.99
C THR A 54 -6.07 10.99 1.57
N MET A 55 -6.13 9.66 1.41
CA MET A 55 -7.20 8.83 1.96
C MET A 55 -7.22 8.89 3.49
N ARG A 56 -8.42 8.78 4.07
CA ARG A 56 -8.61 8.89 5.51
C ARG A 56 -7.78 7.86 6.29
N ARG A 57 -7.78 6.58 5.85
CA ARG A 57 -6.98 5.51 6.46
C ARG A 57 -5.47 5.78 6.43
N HIS A 58 -4.96 6.50 5.40
CA HIS A 58 -3.56 6.92 5.36
C HIS A 58 -3.27 7.97 6.44
N ARG A 59 -4.12 9.00 6.51
CA ARG A 59 -4.00 10.11 7.48
C ARG A 59 -4.12 9.60 8.92
N GLU A 60 -5.09 8.71 9.18
CA GLU A 60 -5.29 8.11 10.50
C GLU A 60 -4.08 7.24 10.90
N THR A 61 -3.48 6.52 9.94
CA THR A 61 -2.25 5.75 10.19
C THR A 61 -1.09 6.67 10.52
N ALA A 62 -0.83 7.72 9.74
CA ALA A 62 0.24 8.68 10.01
C ALA A 62 0.06 9.35 11.38
N ALA A 63 -1.16 9.77 11.69
CA ALA A 63 -1.49 10.36 13.00
C ALA A 63 -1.28 9.36 14.16
N GLY A 64 -1.71 8.09 13.99
CA GLY A 64 -1.50 7.03 14.96
C GLY A 64 -0.02 6.71 15.20
N MET A 65 0.81 6.83 14.18
CA MET A 65 2.26 6.70 14.27
C MET A 65 2.94 7.90 14.94
N GLY A 66 2.22 9.00 15.19
CA GLY A 66 2.80 10.26 15.67
C GLY A 66 3.60 11.01 14.59
N VAL A 67 3.35 10.71 13.31
CA VAL A 67 3.99 11.35 12.16
C VAL A 67 3.11 12.49 11.66
N SER A 68 3.71 13.67 11.45
CA SER A 68 3.09 14.81 10.77
C SER A 68 3.66 14.88 9.35
N PRO A 69 2.92 14.44 8.31
CA PRO A 69 3.42 14.46 6.94
C PRO A 69 3.72 15.88 6.45
N ASP A 70 4.86 16.05 5.76
CA ASP A 70 5.20 17.32 5.09
C ASP A 70 4.27 17.57 3.89
N THR A 71 3.83 16.48 3.25
CA THR A 71 2.98 16.55 2.06
C THR A 71 1.92 15.45 2.08
N PHE A 72 0.68 15.84 1.76
CA PHE A 72 -0.39 14.93 1.38
C PHE A 72 -0.53 14.92 -0.14
N ASP A 73 -0.41 13.75 -0.77
CA ASP A 73 -0.40 13.60 -2.22
C ASP A 73 -1.40 12.53 -2.66
N ASP A 74 -2.40 12.91 -3.44
CA ASP A 74 -3.45 12.00 -3.93
C ASP A 74 -2.92 10.99 -4.95
N ARG A 75 -1.78 11.26 -5.59
CA ARG A 75 -1.08 10.31 -6.45
C ARG A 75 -0.63 9.04 -5.70
N LEU A 76 -0.61 9.07 -4.37
CA LEU A 76 -0.28 7.95 -3.49
C LEU A 76 -1.52 7.22 -2.93
N ASN A 77 -2.72 7.54 -3.46
CA ASN A 77 -3.94 6.86 -3.07
C ASN A 77 -4.06 5.49 -3.74
N GLU A 78 -4.79 4.58 -3.08
CA GLU A 78 -5.10 3.24 -3.57
C GLU A 78 -5.94 3.30 -4.85
N MET A 79 -5.91 2.21 -5.63
CA MET A 79 -6.90 1.97 -6.68
C MET A 79 -8.30 1.80 -6.05
N GLU A 80 -9.34 2.25 -6.75
CA GLU A 80 -10.72 2.00 -6.35
C GLU A 80 -11.15 0.58 -6.74
N TYR A 81 -10.82 -0.40 -5.88
CA TYR A 81 -11.05 -1.81 -6.17
C TYR A 81 -12.53 -2.15 -6.38
N PHE A 82 -13.47 -1.50 -5.68
CA PHE A 82 -14.90 -1.70 -5.89
C PHE A 82 -15.36 -1.28 -7.30
N ALA A 83 -14.72 -0.29 -7.90
CA ALA A 83 -14.98 0.08 -9.29
C ALA A 83 -14.49 -1.01 -10.25
N LEU A 84 -13.29 -1.56 -10.01
CA LEU A 84 -12.74 -2.66 -10.80
C LEU A 84 -13.58 -3.95 -10.69
N ILE A 85 -14.10 -4.28 -9.49
CA ILE A 85 -15.02 -5.41 -9.29
C ILE A 85 -16.27 -5.25 -10.14
N ARG A 86 -16.89 -4.04 -10.14
CA ARG A 86 -18.09 -3.79 -10.96
C ARG A 86 -17.82 -3.96 -12.45
N ASP A 87 -16.67 -3.48 -12.91
CA ASP A 87 -16.27 -3.65 -14.31
C ASP A 87 -16.03 -5.14 -14.66
N MET A 88 -15.43 -5.92 -13.75
CA MET A 88 -15.25 -7.37 -13.92
C MET A 88 -16.60 -8.09 -14.04
N GLU A 89 -17.58 -7.72 -13.23
CA GLU A 89 -18.93 -8.30 -13.30
C GLU A 89 -19.62 -7.94 -14.63
N VAL A 90 -19.54 -6.67 -15.03
CA VAL A 90 -20.25 -6.17 -16.23
C VAL A 90 -19.60 -6.65 -17.53
N HIS A 91 -18.27 -6.66 -17.62
CA HIS A 91 -17.56 -6.90 -18.88
C HIS A 91 -17.03 -8.33 -19.02
N HIS A 92 -16.86 -9.05 -17.92
CA HIS A 92 -16.27 -10.40 -17.91
C HIS A 92 -17.14 -11.47 -17.26
N ASP A 93 -18.35 -11.11 -16.76
CA ASP A 93 -19.27 -12.02 -16.04
C ASP A 93 -18.59 -12.70 -14.82
N VAL A 94 -17.65 -11.98 -14.17
CA VAL A 94 -16.93 -12.44 -12.99
C VAL A 94 -17.57 -11.86 -11.74
N SER A 95 -18.21 -12.73 -10.93
CA SER A 95 -18.89 -12.30 -9.71
C SER A 95 -17.91 -11.73 -8.66
N PRO A 96 -18.36 -10.75 -7.85
CA PRO A 96 -17.59 -10.23 -6.73
C PRO A 96 -17.12 -11.34 -5.78
N PRO A 97 -15.89 -11.24 -5.22
CA PRO A 97 -15.39 -12.23 -4.28
C PRO A 97 -16.21 -12.22 -2.97
N LYS A 98 -16.49 -13.41 -2.43
CA LYS A 98 -17.30 -13.59 -1.22
C LYS A 98 -16.48 -14.09 -0.03
N SER A 99 -15.25 -14.49 -0.25
CA SER A 99 -14.32 -14.98 0.78
C SER A 99 -12.90 -14.48 0.49
N PRO A 100 -11.98 -14.56 1.45
CA PRO A 100 -10.56 -14.29 1.23
C PRO A 100 -9.95 -15.17 0.12
N GLU A 101 -10.39 -16.43 0.02
CA GLU A 101 -9.96 -17.37 -1.01
C GLU A 101 -10.43 -16.92 -2.40
N ASP A 102 -11.71 -16.50 -2.51
CA ASP A 102 -12.26 -15.93 -3.77
C ASP A 102 -11.48 -14.66 -4.15
N PHE A 103 -11.17 -13.80 -3.16
CA PHE A 103 -10.39 -12.58 -3.38
C PHE A 103 -8.99 -12.88 -3.93
N ALA A 104 -8.32 -13.90 -3.41
CA ALA A 104 -6.99 -14.31 -3.86
C ALA A 104 -6.99 -14.80 -5.33
N VAL A 105 -8.11 -15.36 -5.80
CA VAL A 105 -8.29 -15.76 -7.21
C VAL A 105 -8.73 -14.57 -8.08
N HIS A 106 -9.63 -13.74 -7.56
CA HIS A 106 -10.22 -12.62 -8.28
C HIS A 106 -9.18 -11.50 -8.55
N MET A 107 -8.33 -11.17 -7.57
CA MET A 107 -7.37 -10.07 -7.67
C MET A 107 -6.40 -10.19 -8.85
N PRO A 108 -5.71 -11.34 -9.09
CA PRO A 108 -4.84 -11.49 -10.25
C PRO A 108 -5.56 -11.31 -11.58
N GLN A 109 -6.80 -11.82 -11.69
CA GLN A 109 -7.62 -11.70 -12.90
C GLN A 109 -8.01 -10.24 -13.15
N THR A 110 -8.44 -9.54 -12.10
CA THR A 110 -8.82 -8.13 -12.16
C THR A 110 -7.64 -7.25 -12.58
N LEU A 111 -6.47 -7.43 -11.98
CA LEU A 111 -5.27 -6.67 -12.34
C LEU A 111 -4.85 -6.93 -13.79
N ALA A 112 -4.94 -8.17 -14.27
CA ALA A 112 -4.62 -8.52 -15.65
C ALA A 112 -5.61 -7.87 -16.65
N ALA A 113 -6.92 -7.89 -16.36
CA ALA A 113 -7.93 -7.25 -17.18
C ALA A 113 -7.76 -5.72 -17.22
N TRP A 114 -7.40 -5.13 -16.08
CA TRP A 114 -7.13 -3.69 -15.96
C TRP A 114 -5.87 -3.27 -16.74
N GLU A 115 -4.76 -4.02 -16.64
CA GLU A 115 -3.56 -3.77 -17.44
C GLU A 115 -3.81 -3.90 -18.95
N GLN A 116 -4.66 -4.87 -19.37
CA GLN A 116 -5.05 -5.07 -20.76
C GLN A 116 -6.09 -4.06 -21.25
N ALA A 117 -6.52 -3.13 -20.41
CA ALA A 117 -7.58 -2.14 -20.67
C ALA A 117 -8.91 -2.76 -21.14
N THR A 118 -9.22 -3.99 -20.72
CA THR A 118 -10.56 -4.60 -20.92
C THR A 118 -11.53 -4.17 -19.84
N ILE A 119 -11.03 -3.62 -18.74
CA ILE A 119 -11.73 -2.85 -17.72
C ILE A 119 -10.92 -1.58 -17.40
N ASN A 120 -11.54 -0.57 -16.81
CA ASN A 120 -10.88 0.67 -16.46
C ASN A 120 -11.03 1.08 -14.99
N GLY A 121 -12.11 0.67 -14.32
CA GLY A 121 -12.43 1.20 -13.00
C GLY A 121 -12.59 2.72 -13.04
N SER A 122 -12.07 3.41 -12.03
CA SER A 122 -12.09 4.87 -11.94
C SER A 122 -10.93 5.54 -12.69
N GLU A 123 -9.88 4.80 -13.01
CA GLU A 123 -8.73 5.27 -13.79
C GLU A 123 -8.10 4.11 -14.59
N PRO A 124 -7.44 4.36 -15.73
CA PRO A 124 -6.64 3.37 -16.43
C PRO A 124 -5.45 2.90 -15.61
N PHE A 125 -5.03 1.62 -15.78
CA PHE A 125 -3.85 1.05 -15.10
C PHE A 125 -2.58 1.89 -15.32
N ALA A 126 -2.34 2.36 -16.54
CA ALA A 126 -1.19 3.20 -16.85
C ALA A 126 -1.20 4.55 -16.12
N THR A 127 -2.38 5.10 -15.83
CA THR A 127 -2.52 6.32 -15.02
C THR A 127 -2.16 6.04 -13.57
N PHE A 128 -2.68 4.94 -12.99
CA PHE A 128 -2.34 4.49 -11.66
C PHE A 128 -0.83 4.30 -11.50
N GLU A 129 -0.19 3.57 -12.43
CA GLU A 129 1.26 3.37 -12.44
C GLU A 129 2.02 4.69 -12.52
N SER A 130 1.70 5.54 -13.50
CA SER A 130 2.46 6.77 -13.76
C SER A 130 2.36 7.79 -12.63
N ARG A 131 1.16 7.94 -12.00
CA ARG A 131 1.00 8.89 -10.88
C ARG A 131 1.81 8.49 -9.66
N ILE A 132 1.85 7.20 -9.32
CA ILE A 132 2.62 6.67 -8.20
C ILE A 132 4.12 6.88 -8.43
N LEU A 133 4.61 6.42 -9.58
CA LEU A 133 6.04 6.46 -9.88
C LEU A 133 6.56 7.89 -9.98
N SER A 134 5.77 8.83 -10.53
CA SER A 134 6.15 10.24 -10.58
C SER A 134 6.22 10.88 -9.19
N ALA A 135 5.21 10.66 -8.32
CA ALA A 135 5.20 11.18 -6.96
C ALA A 135 6.43 10.72 -6.16
N LEU A 136 6.75 9.44 -6.24
CA LEU A 136 7.91 8.88 -5.52
C LEU A 136 9.24 9.32 -6.14
N ALA A 137 9.35 9.45 -7.46
CA ALA A 137 10.56 9.95 -8.12
C ALA A 137 10.87 11.42 -7.77
N GLU A 138 9.86 12.21 -7.47
CA GLU A 138 10.03 13.59 -7.00
C GLU A 138 10.63 13.65 -5.59
N ALA A 139 10.23 12.76 -4.69
CA ALA A 139 10.63 12.74 -3.30
C ALA A 139 11.87 11.89 -3.01
N ALA A 140 11.94 10.69 -3.59
CA ALA A 140 12.98 9.70 -3.32
C ALA A 140 14.29 10.03 -4.06
N LYS A 141 15.02 10.99 -3.55
CA LYS A 141 16.31 11.44 -4.11
C LYS A 141 17.50 10.75 -3.42
N PRO A 142 18.64 10.56 -4.14
CA PRO A 142 19.88 10.14 -3.49
C PRO A 142 20.25 11.04 -2.32
N GLY A 143 20.59 10.44 -1.19
CA GLY A 143 20.97 11.18 0.04
C GLY A 143 19.79 11.58 0.94
N LYS A 144 18.54 11.31 0.52
CA LYS A 144 17.34 11.58 1.32
C LYS A 144 16.77 10.32 1.93
N ARG A 145 16.27 10.42 3.16
CA ARG A 145 15.42 9.41 3.81
C ARG A 145 13.97 9.86 3.71
N VAL A 146 13.16 9.06 3.05
CA VAL A 146 11.74 9.37 2.77
C VAL A 146 10.85 8.33 3.42
N LEU A 147 9.87 8.78 4.20
CA LEU A 147 8.77 7.97 4.68
C LEU A 147 7.53 8.26 3.85
N CYS A 148 6.80 7.22 3.46
CA CYS A 148 5.53 7.36 2.73
C CYS A 148 4.48 6.41 3.31
N VAL A 149 3.38 6.97 3.82
CA VAL A 149 2.22 6.21 4.29
C VAL A 149 1.20 6.09 3.15
N THR A 150 0.89 4.85 2.77
CA THR A 150 0.07 4.54 1.59
C THR A 150 -0.65 3.19 1.71
N SER A 151 -1.00 2.56 0.58
CA SER A 151 -1.79 1.33 0.49
C SER A 151 -1.03 0.19 -0.20
N GLY A 152 -1.60 -1.02 -0.11
CA GLY A 152 -1.01 -2.24 -0.66
C GLY A 152 -0.82 -2.21 -2.18
N GLY A 153 -1.78 -1.69 -2.93
CA GLY A 153 -1.67 -1.58 -4.39
C GLY A 153 -0.57 -0.63 -4.83
N VAL A 154 -0.41 0.51 -4.15
CA VAL A 154 0.71 1.44 -4.40
C VAL A 154 2.05 0.76 -4.12
N ILE A 155 2.18 0.07 -2.98
CA ILE A 155 3.39 -0.67 -2.61
C ILE A 155 3.71 -1.75 -3.65
N SER A 156 2.71 -2.53 -4.07
CA SER A 156 2.90 -3.58 -5.07
C SER A 156 3.28 -3.01 -6.45
N MET A 157 2.78 -1.83 -6.82
CA MET A 157 3.19 -1.13 -8.04
C MET A 157 4.66 -0.69 -7.98
N VAL A 158 5.11 -0.17 -6.84
CA VAL A 158 6.54 0.17 -6.64
C VAL A 158 7.41 -1.09 -6.71
N MET A 159 6.95 -2.20 -6.13
CA MET A 159 7.64 -3.50 -6.23
C MET A 159 7.72 -3.98 -7.68
N ARG A 160 6.60 -3.86 -8.43
CA ARG A 160 6.56 -4.20 -9.86
C ARG A 160 7.61 -3.42 -10.64
N ALA A 161 7.66 -2.11 -10.46
CA ALA A 161 8.61 -1.24 -11.15
C ALA A 161 10.08 -1.51 -10.75
N ALA A 162 10.35 -1.71 -9.45
CA ALA A 162 11.71 -1.91 -8.95
C ALA A 162 12.30 -3.28 -9.31
N LEU A 163 11.47 -4.32 -9.43
CA LEU A 163 11.90 -5.71 -9.66
C LEU A 163 11.57 -6.23 -11.06
N GLY A 164 10.89 -5.45 -11.91
CA GLY A 164 10.47 -5.88 -13.24
C GLY A 164 9.42 -7.00 -13.23
N LEU A 165 8.47 -6.94 -12.29
CA LEU A 165 7.47 -7.99 -12.13
C LEU A 165 6.35 -7.85 -13.20
N SER A 166 5.82 -8.98 -13.63
CA SER A 166 4.55 -9.01 -14.36
C SER A 166 3.38 -8.62 -13.45
N THR A 167 2.24 -8.26 -14.02
CA THR A 167 1.03 -7.93 -13.25
C THR A 167 0.51 -9.13 -12.43
N HIS A 168 0.65 -10.34 -12.97
CA HIS A 168 0.36 -11.56 -12.22
C HIS A 168 1.26 -11.70 -10.97
N GLN A 169 2.57 -11.46 -11.09
CA GLN A 169 3.51 -11.48 -9.97
C GLN A 169 3.25 -10.32 -8.99
N MET A 170 2.82 -9.15 -9.49
CA MET A 170 2.38 -8.02 -8.66
C MET A 170 1.22 -8.42 -7.74
N ALA A 171 0.24 -9.20 -8.22
CA ALA A 171 -0.85 -9.72 -7.39
C ALA A 171 -0.34 -10.60 -6.25
N HIS A 172 0.65 -11.46 -6.51
CA HIS A 172 1.26 -12.32 -5.49
C HIS A 172 2.05 -11.52 -4.44
N VAL A 173 2.56 -10.34 -4.81
CA VAL A 173 3.18 -9.41 -3.87
C VAL A 173 2.11 -8.69 -3.04
N LEU A 174 1.02 -8.24 -3.68
CA LEU A 174 -0.06 -7.47 -3.05
C LEU A 174 -0.78 -8.24 -1.94
N LEU A 175 -1.18 -9.48 -2.25
CA LEU A 175 -2.06 -10.29 -1.38
C LEU A 175 -1.51 -10.51 0.03
N PRO A 176 -0.22 -10.84 0.27
CA PRO A 176 0.31 -11.11 1.59
C PRO A 176 0.75 -9.86 2.36
N ILE A 177 0.63 -8.65 1.80
CA ILE A 177 1.11 -7.43 2.48
C ILE A 177 0.33 -7.22 3.78
N TYR A 178 1.01 -7.25 4.92
CA TYR A 178 0.41 -6.98 6.23
C TYR A 178 0.00 -5.52 6.39
N ASN A 179 -1.07 -5.28 7.12
CA ASN A 179 -1.42 -3.94 7.60
C ASN A 179 -0.28 -3.41 8.48
N SER A 180 0.00 -2.12 8.40
CA SER A 180 1.12 -1.45 9.07
C SER A 180 2.53 -1.99 8.75
N SER A 181 2.69 -2.79 7.70
CA SER A 181 4.01 -3.31 7.31
C SER A 181 4.91 -2.23 6.70
N LEU A 182 6.22 -2.49 6.81
CA LEU A 182 7.32 -1.68 6.30
C LEU A 182 7.92 -2.33 5.05
N HIS A 183 8.20 -1.51 4.03
CA HIS A 183 8.89 -1.91 2.81
C HIS A 183 10.01 -0.91 2.56
N LYS A 184 11.27 -1.36 2.55
CA LYS A 184 12.43 -0.48 2.45
C LYS A 184 13.14 -0.63 1.12
N PHE A 185 13.46 0.50 0.52
CA PHE A 185 14.22 0.57 -0.72
C PHE A 185 15.43 1.49 -0.52
N ARG A 186 16.55 1.06 -1.05
CA ARG A 186 17.75 1.88 -1.15
C ARG A 186 17.80 2.55 -2.52
N ILE A 187 17.89 3.87 -2.52
CA ILE A 187 17.95 4.68 -3.73
C ILE A 187 19.40 5.01 -4.04
N ARG A 188 19.86 4.60 -5.21
CA ARG A 188 21.22 4.83 -5.72
C ARG A 188 21.14 5.42 -7.12
N PRO A 189 22.23 6.04 -7.64
CA PRO A 189 22.26 6.53 -9.02
C PRO A 189 22.06 5.43 -10.07
N ASP A 190 22.44 4.20 -9.75
CA ASP A 190 22.36 3.01 -10.61
C ASP A 190 21.07 2.18 -10.44
N GLY A 191 20.13 2.59 -9.55
CA GLY A 191 18.85 1.94 -9.41
C GLY A 191 18.23 1.99 -8.02
N THR A 192 17.06 1.37 -7.92
CA THR A 192 16.29 1.21 -6.69
C THR A 192 16.38 -0.25 -6.24
N PHE A 193 16.86 -0.48 -5.02
CA PHE A 193 17.12 -1.82 -4.48
C PHE A 193 16.21 -2.11 -3.30
N LEU A 194 15.44 -3.17 -3.37
CA LEU A 194 14.65 -3.66 -2.24
C LEU A 194 15.56 -4.18 -1.14
N THR A 195 15.38 -3.68 0.09
CA THR A 195 16.18 -4.10 1.26
C THR A 195 15.33 -4.75 2.36
N ALA A 196 14.01 -4.47 2.38
CA ALA A 196 13.05 -5.19 3.22
C ALA A 196 11.67 -5.18 2.55
N PHE A 197 10.95 -6.29 2.67
CA PHE A 197 9.59 -6.44 2.17
C PHE A 197 8.70 -7.00 3.27
N ASN A 198 7.52 -6.40 3.44
CA ASN A 198 6.44 -6.89 4.32
C ASN A 198 6.90 -7.11 5.78
N ALA A 199 7.80 -6.27 6.28
CA ALA A 199 8.33 -6.38 7.62
C ALA A 199 7.35 -5.79 8.66
N ILE A 200 7.12 -6.51 9.74
CA ILE A 200 6.21 -6.13 10.84
C ILE A 200 6.90 -6.25 12.22
N PRO A 201 8.11 -5.69 12.41
CA PRO A 201 8.89 -5.90 13.63
C PRO A 201 8.18 -5.39 14.90
N HIS A 202 7.30 -4.41 14.77
CA HIS A 202 6.45 -3.90 15.85
C HIS A 202 5.36 -4.88 16.28
N LEU A 203 5.10 -5.93 15.49
CA LEU A 203 4.12 -6.99 15.77
C LEU A 203 4.79 -8.37 15.97
N ASP A 204 6.13 -8.41 16.08
CA ASP A 204 6.89 -9.66 16.28
C ASP A 204 6.61 -10.39 17.60
N PRO A 205 6.33 -9.70 18.73
CA PRO A 205 6.01 -10.39 19.97
C PRO A 205 4.84 -11.37 19.79
N PRO A 206 4.94 -12.62 20.29
CA PRO A 206 3.87 -13.62 20.17
C PRO A 206 2.52 -13.16 20.73
N THR A 207 2.52 -12.27 21.71
CA THR A 207 1.33 -11.67 22.31
C THR A 207 0.58 -10.74 21.33
N LEU A 208 1.19 -10.36 20.21
CA LEU A 208 0.61 -9.52 19.17
C LEU A 208 0.27 -10.31 17.90
N ALA A 209 0.23 -11.66 17.96
CA ALA A 209 -0.08 -12.49 16.79
C ALA A 209 -1.43 -12.13 16.15
N ASP A 210 -2.44 -11.84 16.95
CA ASP A 210 -3.78 -11.45 16.48
C ASP A 210 -3.82 -10.04 15.84
N HIS A 211 -2.73 -9.27 15.96
CA HIS A 211 -2.59 -7.98 15.30
C HIS A 211 -2.03 -8.10 13.87
N ARG A 212 -1.64 -9.29 13.43
CA ARG A 212 -1.04 -9.53 12.11
C ARG A 212 -2.14 -9.79 11.08
N THR A 213 -2.68 -8.73 10.50
CA THR A 213 -3.75 -8.80 9.49
C THR A 213 -3.24 -8.34 8.12
N HIS A 214 -3.84 -8.82 7.01
CA HIS A 214 -3.42 -8.47 5.66
C HIS A 214 -4.58 -8.27 4.67
N LEU A 215 -5.79 -8.76 4.96
CA LEU A 215 -7.01 -8.55 4.14
C LEU A 215 -8.13 -7.99 4.99
#